data_b4016c2358ca05a1d0df3ca1f512a5ed
#
_entry.id   b4016c2358ca05a1d0df3ca1f512a5ed
#
_cell.length_a   1.000
_cell.length_b   1.000
_cell.length_c   1.000
_cell.angle_alpha   90.00
_cell.angle_beta   90.00
_cell.angle_gamma   90.00
#
_symmetry.space_group_name_H-M   'P 1'
#
loop_
_entity.id
_entity.type
_entity.pdbx_description
1 polymer ?
#
loop_
_entity_poly.entity_id
_entity_poly.type
_entity_poly.pdbx_seq_one_letter_code
_entity_poly.pdbx_strand_id
1 'polypeptide(L)'
;MKKIFVLFVFSFFSAKSQSLDSQFDKIRNHTAQLRAFFSAMPKGGDLHHHYDGSIYTETFIEYAIKNDFWLNINTLIIQKELPIDLQKDKNWRKISDLIQKNLIEFYKQKLLEKWSSKDFHPSKGPSDDHFFSTFDGFMPAKDLNLSTGLLELKERAIKENVSYIETMFLLFFKDGDAKKMQAFNQRLKNTQQKKDEQTLKTILDEMYAYFNANGAQKQAQKYNEDLQRIHTSNAIDNEKFTLRYQNAILRLKQPAEVFGDLVVCYLSDQSSPLVNGVNIVGQEDREVSMKDYWLHMRMYK
;
A
#
# COMPACT_ATOMS: atom_id res chain seq x y z
N MET A 1 41.79 46.56 -53.85
CA MET A 1 41.27 45.84 -52.71
C MET A 1 39.96 45.12 -53.11
N LYS A 2 40.02 43.79 -53.37
CA LYS A 2 38.86 42.98 -53.76
C LYS A 2 38.19 42.46 -52.46
N LYS A 3 36.93 42.86 -52.20
CA LYS A 3 36.13 42.36 -51.12
C LYS A 3 35.57 41.01 -51.51
N ILE A 4 35.99 39.93 -50.82
CA ILE A 4 35.42 38.59 -50.97
C ILE A 4 34.16 38.54 -50.05
N PHE A 5 33.00 38.31 -50.68
CA PHE A 5 31.73 38.10 -50.01
C PHE A 5 31.57 36.59 -49.79
N VAL A 6 31.69 36.13 -48.53
CA VAL A 6 31.47 34.72 -48.19
C VAL A 6 29.98 34.59 -47.89
N LEU A 7 29.31 33.87 -48.81
CA LEU A 7 27.88 33.52 -48.65
C LEU A 7 27.77 32.27 -47.75
N PHE A 8 27.34 32.44 -46.53
CA PHE A 8 26.99 31.30 -45.63
C PHE A 8 25.63 30.74 -46.08
N VAL A 9 25.63 29.61 -46.75
CA VAL A 9 24.40 28.86 -47.04
C VAL A 9 24.03 28.02 -45.79
N PHE A 10 23.10 28.49 -45.00
CA PHE A 10 22.45 27.71 -43.93
C PHE A 10 21.54 26.67 -44.55
N SER A 11 22.00 25.43 -44.65
CA SER A 11 21.17 24.28 -45.03
C SER A 11 20.28 23.94 -43.83
N PHE A 12 19.03 24.40 -43.84
CA PHE A 12 17.99 23.92 -42.93
C PHE A 12 17.69 22.46 -43.26
N PHE A 13 18.30 21.53 -42.55
CA PHE A 13 17.80 20.17 -42.50
C PHE A 13 16.47 20.20 -41.71
N SER A 14 15.35 20.22 -42.44
CA SER A 14 14.06 19.92 -41.89
C SER A 14 14.02 18.45 -41.52
N ALA A 15 14.45 18.11 -40.29
CA ALA A 15 14.18 16.80 -39.72
C ALA A 15 12.66 16.68 -39.62
N LYS A 16 12.02 15.97 -40.56
CA LYS A 16 10.61 15.57 -40.41
C LYS A 16 10.55 14.65 -39.19
N SER A 17 10.18 15.21 -38.03
CA SER A 17 9.80 14.42 -36.87
C SER A 17 8.63 13.53 -37.32
N GLN A 18 8.86 12.22 -37.36
CA GLN A 18 7.74 11.29 -37.52
C GLN A 18 6.85 11.43 -36.28
N SER A 19 5.53 11.54 -36.50
CA SER A 19 4.61 11.57 -35.38
C SER A 19 4.77 10.29 -34.53
N LEU A 20 4.59 10.41 -33.23
CA LEU A 20 4.67 9.27 -32.31
C LEU A 20 3.73 8.14 -32.75
N ASP A 21 2.53 8.50 -33.22
CA ASP A 21 1.55 7.55 -33.76
C ASP A 21 2.10 6.74 -34.94
N SER A 22 2.77 7.42 -35.89
CA SER A 22 3.39 6.73 -37.06
C SER A 22 4.52 5.79 -36.64
N GLN A 23 5.27 6.12 -35.57
CA GLN A 23 6.29 5.23 -35.04
C GLN A 23 5.63 4.03 -34.33
N PHE A 24 4.61 4.26 -33.51
CA PHE A 24 3.88 3.23 -32.82
C PHE A 24 3.21 2.24 -33.79
N ASP A 25 2.56 2.72 -34.85
CA ASP A 25 1.93 1.87 -35.85
C ASP A 25 2.90 0.91 -36.54
N LYS A 26 4.16 1.30 -36.72
CA LYS A 26 5.20 0.44 -37.30
C LYS A 26 5.61 -0.71 -36.39
N ILE A 27 5.57 -0.48 -35.06
CA ILE A 27 6.09 -1.44 -34.07
C ILE A 27 5.00 -2.24 -33.38
N ARG A 28 3.72 -1.81 -33.42
CA ARG A 28 2.62 -2.39 -32.63
C ARG A 28 2.42 -3.91 -32.80
N ASN A 29 2.84 -4.46 -33.93
CA ASN A 29 2.76 -5.90 -34.21
C ASN A 29 4.11 -6.63 -33.99
N HIS A 30 5.14 -5.95 -33.52
CA HIS A 30 6.45 -6.50 -33.22
C HIS A 30 6.75 -6.52 -31.73
N THR A 31 6.48 -7.65 -31.05
CA THR A 31 6.56 -7.77 -29.58
C THR A 31 7.87 -7.25 -28.98
N ALA A 32 9.03 -7.55 -29.59
CA ALA A 32 10.31 -7.09 -29.06
C ALA A 32 10.47 -5.56 -29.15
N GLN A 33 10.07 -4.94 -30.28
CA GLN A 33 10.14 -3.50 -30.47
C GLN A 33 9.13 -2.77 -29.61
N LEU A 34 7.91 -3.33 -29.48
CA LEU A 34 6.87 -2.80 -28.61
C LEU A 34 7.30 -2.82 -27.13
N ARG A 35 7.96 -3.91 -26.71
CA ARG A 35 8.52 -4.02 -25.35
C ARG A 35 9.62 -2.98 -25.12
N ALA A 36 10.53 -2.79 -26.07
CA ALA A 36 11.58 -1.77 -25.96
C ALA A 36 10.99 -0.36 -25.89
N PHE A 37 9.97 -0.07 -26.71
CA PHE A 37 9.25 1.20 -26.70
C PHE A 37 8.61 1.48 -25.34
N PHE A 38 7.82 0.55 -24.81
CA PHE A 38 7.18 0.73 -23.51
C PHE A 38 8.17 0.74 -22.34
N SER A 39 9.29 0.04 -22.44
CA SER A 39 10.34 0.12 -21.41
C SER A 39 10.99 1.50 -21.34
N ALA A 40 11.17 2.16 -22.48
CA ALA A 40 11.77 3.50 -22.56
C ALA A 40 10.75 4.64 -22.31
N MET A 41 9.45 4.37 -22.46
CA MET A 41 8.40 5.38 -22.36
C MET A 41 8.29 5.92 -20.92
N PRO A 42 8.22 7.25 -20.72
CA PRO A 42 7.85 7.84 -19.43
C PRO A 42 6.41 7.42 -19.04
N LYS A 43 6.23 6.95 -17.80
CA LYS A 43 4.92 6.48 -17.30
C LYS A 43 4.15 7.55 -16.53
N GLY A 44 4.81 8.68 -16.18
CA GLY A 44 4.20 9.71 -15.34
C GLY A 44 4.09 9.28 -13.88
N GLY A 45 2.89 9.35 -13.31
CA GLY A 45 2.63 9.05 -11.91
C GLY A 45 1.63 7.93 -11.70
N ASP A 46 1.77 7.22 -10.58
CA ASP A 46 0.80 6.28 -10.03
C ASP A 46 0.13 6.92 -8.80
N LEU A 47 -1.15 7.28 -8.93
CA LEU A 47 -1.91 7.97 -7.90
C LEU A 47 -2.73 7.03 -7.00
N HIS A 48 -2.65 5.72 -7.21
CA HIS A 48 -3.39 4.73 -6.43
C HIS A 48 -2.54 3.47 -6.22
N HIS A 49 -1.59 3.56 -5.30
CA HIS A 49 -0.60 2.51 -5.08
C HIS A 49 -0.70 1.94 -3.67
N HIS A 50 -0.77 0.61 -3.56
CA HIS A 50 -0.82 -0.09 -2.28
C HIS A 50 0.56 -0.59 -1.88
N TYR A 51 1.20 0.05 -0.89
CA TYR A 51 2.54 -0.31 -0.44
C TYR A 51 2.67 -1.80 -0.12
N ASP A 52 1.79 -2.31 0.73
CA ASP A 52 1.88 -3.69 1.23
C ASP A 52 1.81 -4.73 0.11
N GLY A 53 1.00 -4.48 -0.91
CA GLY A 53 0.85 -5.37 -2.07
C GLY A 53 1.90 -5.16 -3.17
N SER A 54 2.74 -4.14 -3.07
CA SER A 54 3.72 -3.79 -4.10
C SER A 54 5.12 -4.29 -3.84
N ILE A 55 5.46 -4.59 -2.59
CA ILE A 55 6.76 -5.18 -2.23
C ILE A 55 6.77 -6.64 -2.68
N TYR A 56 7.88 -7.07 -3.27
CA TYR A 56 7.99 -8.44 -3.74
C TYR A 56 7.93 -9.45 -2.60
N THR A 57 7.24 -10.55 -2.84
CA THR A 57 7.12 -11.64 -1.85
C THR A 57 8.47 -12.18 -1.45
N GLU A 58 9.42 -12.24 -2.38
CA GLU A 58 10.81 -12.61 -2.14
C GLU A 58 11.44 -11.75 -1.04
N THR A 59 11.19 -10.43 -1.06
CA THR A 59 11.68 -9.49 -0.05
C THR A 59 11.09 -9.78 1.33
N PHE A 60 9.80 -10.06 1.42
CA PHE A 60 9.18 -10.47 2.69
C PHE A 60 9.72 -11.79 3.22
N ILE A 61 9.98 -12.75 2.35
CA ILE A 61 10.60 -14.04 2.71
C ILE A 61 12.02 -13.82 3.25
N GLU A 62 12.81 -12.98 2.59
CA GLU A 62 14.16 -12.64 3.05
C GLU A 62 14.14 -11.95 4.42
N TYR A 63 13.18 -11.07 4.68
CA TYR A 63 13.00 -10.48 6.01
C TYR A 63 12.67 -11.50 7.07
N ALA A 64 11.76 -12.42 6.78
CA ALA A 64 11.39 -13.49 7.70
C ALA A 64 12.61 -14.39 8.03
N ILE A 65 13.43 -14.70 7.03
CA ILE A 65 14.67 -15.47 7.18
C ILE A 65 15.68 -14.70 8.02
N LYS A 66 15.96 -13.45 7.67
CA LYS A 66 16.96 -12.60 8.36
C LYS A 66 16.64 -12.41 9.85
N ASN A 67 15.36 -12.35 10.18
CA ASN A 67 14.88 -12.12 11.54
C ASN A 67 14.48 -13.42 12.28
N ASP A 68 14.77 -14.57 11.69
CA ASP A 68 14.49 -15.89 12.24
C ASP A 68 13.07 -16.05 12.80
N PHE A 69 12.08 -15.81 11.95
CA PHE A 69 10.67 -15.92 12.31
C PHE A 69 10.28 -17.37 12.59
N TRP A 70 9.17 -17.53 13.30
CA TRP A 70 8.45 -18.78 13.35
C TRP A 70 7.61 -18.94 12.09
N LEU A 71 7.71 -20.09 11.43
CA LEU A 71 6.88 -20.49 10.31
C LEU A 71 5.99 -21.66 10.72
N ASN A 72 4.69 -21.51 10.51
CA ASN A 72 3.79 -22.66 10.53
C ASN A 72 3.91 -23.41 9.19
N ILE A 73 4.46 -24.63 9.23
CA ILE A 73 4.78 -25.40 8.03
C ILE A 73 3.56 -25.93 7.26
N ASN A 74 2.36 -25.90 7.86
CA ASN A 74 1.12 -26.32 7.22
C ASN A 74 0.32 -25.13 6.64
N THR A 75 0.18 -24.06 7.42
CA THR A 75 -0.60 -22.88 7.01
C THR A 75 0.22 -21.85 6.25
N LEU A 76 1.57 -21.93 6.33
CA LEU A 76 2.51 -20.99 5.73
C LEU A 76 2.36 -19.55 6.26
N ILE A 77 1.91 -19.43 7.51
CA ILE A 77 1.84 -18.18 8.26
C ILE A 77 3.12 -18.02 9.07
N ILE A 78 3.61 -16.79 9.16
CA ILE A 78 4.78 -16.45 10.00
C ILE A 78 4.37 -15.66 11.23
N GLN A 79 5.20 -15.77 12.27
CA GLN A 79 5.10 -14.98 13.49
C GLN A 79 6.50 -14.57 13.95
N LYS A 80 6.65 -13.31 14.39
CA LYS A 80 7.88 -12.81 14.96
C LYS A 80 8.17 -13.48 16.32
N GLU A 81 7.14 -13.51 17.15
CA GLU A 81 7.14 -14.14 18.46
C GLU A 81 5.99 -15.13 18.55
N LEU A 82 6.22 -16.28 19.14
CA LEU A 82 5.23 -17.31 19.30
C LEU A 82 4.94 -17.53 20.79
N PRO A 83 3.67 -17.56 21.22
CA PRO A 83 3.30 -17.95 22.58
C PRO A 83 3.94 -19.27 23.02
N ILE A 84 4.33 -19.37 24.29
CA ILE A 84 5.12 -20.52 24.82
C ILE A 84 4.41 -21.87 24.61
N ASP A 85 3.10 -21.88 24.73
CA ASP A 85 2.27 -23.06 24.49
C ASP A 85 2.32 -23.54 23.02
N LEU A 86 2.34 -22.58 22.07
CA LEU A 86 2.45 -22.89 20.63
C LEU A 86 3.88 -23.25 20.19
N GLN A 87 4.91 -22.89 20.94
CA GLN A 87 6.29 -23.27 20.62
C GLN A 87 6.53 -24.79 20.71
N LYS A 88 5.64 -25.53 21.42
CA LYS A 88 5.69 -26.99 21.50
C LYS A 88 4.93 -27.69 20.35
N ASP A 89 4.16 -26.92 19.58
CA ASP A 89 3.44 -27.47 18.42
C ASP A 89 4.44 -27.74 17.28
N LYS A 90 4.50 -29.01 16.85
CA LYS A 90 5.37 -29.46 15.75
C LYS A 90 5.05 -28.83 14.39
N ASN A 91 3.96 -28.12 14.24
CA ASN A 91 3.64 -27.39 13.03
C ASN A 91 4.39 -26.04 12.96
N TRP A 92 4.83 -25.51 14.10
CA TRP A 92 5.65 -24.31 14.13
C TRP A 92 7.14 -24.65 14.17
N ARG A 93 7.92 -23.99 13.34
CA ARG A 93 9.37 -24.13 13.25
C ARG A 93 10.03 -22.76 13.18
N LYS A 94 11.18 -22.62 13.85
CA LYS A 94 12.09 -21.52 13.56
C LYS A 94 12.63 -21.68 12.14
N ILE A 95 12.78 -20.58 11.42
CA ILE A 95 13.36 -20.61 10.07
C ILE A 95 14.79 -21.14 10.10
N SER A 96 15.56 -20.83 11.16
CA SER A 96 16.90 -21.38 11.39
C SER A 96 16.93 -22.93 11.45
N ASP A 97 15.91 -23.55 12.03
CA ASP A 97 15.79 -25.02 12.05
C ASP A 97 15.57 -25.59 10.64
N LEU A 98 14.81 -24.88 9.80
CA LEU A 98 14.58 -25.30 8.41
C LEU A 98 15.84 -25.15 7.57
N ILE A 99 16.64 -24.12 7.84
CA ILE A 99 17.96 -23.91 7.20
C ILE A 99 18.91 -25.06 7.57
N GLN A 100 19.03 -25.38 8.86
CA GLN A 100 19.88 -26.46 9.34
C GLN A 100 19.52 -27.83 8.75
N LYS A 101 18.24 -28.05 8.45
CA LYS A 101 17.71 -29.28 7.85
C LYS A 101 17.71 -29.27 6.32
N ASN A 102 18.25 -28.25 5.68
CA ASN A 102 18.22 -28.05 4.23
C ASN A 102 16.80 -28.05 3.62
N LEU A 103 15.79 -27.57 4.37
CA LEU A 103 14.39 -27.50 3.95
C LEU A 103 13.96 -26.11 3.53
N ILE A 104 14.79 -25.09 3.72
CA ILE A 104 14.38 -23.69 3.52
C ILE A 104 13.97 -23.40 2.08
N GLU A 105 14.66 -23.92 1.08
CA GLU A 105 14.33 -23.68 -0.33
C GLU A 105 12.98 -24.30 -0.72
N PHE A 106 12.63 -25.45 -0.17
CA PHE A 106 11.32 -26.05 -0.34
C PHE A 106 10.22 -25.15 0.23
N TYR A 107 10.42 -24.58 1.42
CA TYR A 107 9.43 -23.68 2.01
C TYR A 107 9.40 -22.31 1.33
N LYS A 108 10.50 -21.78 0.83
CA LYS A 108 10.50 -20.57 0.00
C LYS A 108 9.56 -20.69 -1.20
N GLN A 109 9.61 -21.80 -1.93
CA GLN A 109 8.70 -22.03 -3.07
C GLN A 109 7.24 -22.04 -2.63
N LYS A 110 6.92 -22.72 -1.53
CA LYS A 110 5.57 -22.74 -0.98
C LYS A 110 5.09 -21.36 -0.51
N LEU A 111 5.99 -20.57 0.08
CA LEU A 111 5.70 -19.20 0.52
C LEU A 111 5.45 -18.29 -0.69
N LEU A 112 6.25 -18.40 -1.76
CA LEU A 112 6.02 -17.67 -3.01
C LEU A 112 4.65 -17.95 -3.61
N GLU A 113 4.22 -19.22 -3.64
CA GLU A 113 2.89 -19.60 -4.11
C GLU A 113 1.76 -19.07 -3.21
N LYS A 114 1.98 -19.07 -1.88
CA LYS A 114 0.95 -18.69 -0.91
C LYS A 114 0.83 -17.18 -0.73
N TRP A 115 1.94 -16.44 -0.79
CA TRP A 115 2.01 -15.01 -0.47
C TRP A 115 2.01 -14.12 -1.71
N SER A 116 1.84 -14.69 -2.91
CA SER A 116 1.73 -13.92 -4.14
C SER A 116 0.65 -14.48 -5.06
N SER A 117 0.28 -13.69 -6.05
CA SER A 117 -0.60 -14.15 -7.15
C SER A 117 0.19 -14.75 -8.32
N LYS A 118 1.51 -14.95 -8.15
CA LYS A 118 2.35 -15.61 -9.14
C LYS A 118 1.90 -17.07 -9.28
N ASP A 119 1.78 -17.50 -10.50
CA ASP A 119 1.36 -18.88 -10.84
C ASP A 119 -0.02 -19.28 -10.28
N PHE A 120 -0.87 -18.29 -9.96
CA PHE A 120 -2.25 -18.57 -9.58
C PHE A 120 -3.02 -19.16 -10.76
N HIS A 121 -3.79 -20.22 -10.47
CA HIS A 121 -4.68 -20.83 -11.45
C HIS A 121 -6.12 -20.86 -10.92
N PRO A 122 -7.13 -20.51 -11.74
CA PRO A 122 -8.54 -20.45 -11.31
C PRO A 122 -9.09 -21.73 -10.71
N SER A 123 -8.49 -22.89 -10.98
CA SER A 123 -8.87 -24.16 -10.32
C SER A 123 -8.61 -24.19 -8.81
N LYS A 124 -7.81 -23.23 -8.29
CA LYS A 124 -7.52 -23.09 -6.85
C LYS A 124 -8.57 -22.29 -6.08
N GLY A 125 -9.60 -21.79 -6.76
CA GLY A 125 -10.70 -21.00 -6.18
C GLY A 125 -10.81 -19.59 -6.79
N PRO A 126 -11.64 -18.71 -6.19
CA PRO A 126 -11.78 -17.31 -6.62
C PRO A 126 -10.46 -16.54 -6.51
N SER A 127 -10.17 -15.70 -7.51
CA SER A 127 -8.92 -14.95 -7.58
C SER A 127 -8.81 -13.86 -6.51
N ASP A 128 -9.92 -13.25 -6.14
CA ASP A 128 -10.02 -12.23 -5.10
C ASP A 128 -9.77 -12.82 -3.71
N ASP A 129 -10.35 -13.99 -3.40
CA ASP A 129 -10.09 -14.71 -2.15
C ASP A 129 -8.61 -15.07 -2.03
N HIS A 130 -8.00 -15.56 -3.13
CA HIS A 130 -6.58 -15.84 -3.15
C HIS A 130 -5.76 -14.57 -2.91
N PHE A 131 -6.04 -13.49 -3.67
CA PHE A 131 -5.33 -12.21 -3.55
C PHE A 131 -5.37 -11.69 -2.11
N PHE A 132 -6.56 -11.57 -1.51
CA PHE A 132 -6.66 -11.06 -0.13
C PHE A 132 -6.03 -11.98 0.91
N SER A 133 -6.04 -13.30 0.69
CA SER A 133 -5.39 -14.26 1.59
C SER A 133 -3.86 -14.17 1.60
N THR A 134 -3.23 -13.56 0.59
CA THR A 134 -1.78 -13.37 0.55
C THR A 134 -1.30 -12.45 1.67
N PHE A 135 -2.09 -11.41 1.99
CA PHE A 135 -1.75 -10.44 3.03
C PHE A 135 -1.63 -11.08 4.42
N ASP A 136 -2.48 -12.04 4.76
CA ASP A 136 -2.40 -12.75 6.04
C ASP A 136 -1.06 -13.44 6.24
N GLY A 137 -0.44 -13.89 5.16
CA GLY A 137 0.83 -14.60 5.18
C GLY A 137 2.03 -13.71 5.50
N PHE A 138 2.18 -12.59 4.80
CA PHE A 138 3.37 -11.75 4.88
C PHE A 138 3.27 -10.57 5.86
N MET A 139 2.06 -10.21 6.34
CA MET A 139 1.83 -9.04 7.21
C MET A 139 2.79 -8.95 8.41
N PRO A 140 3.15 -10.03 9.12
CA PRO A 140 4.10 -9.93 10.22
C PRO A 140 5.52 -9.49 9.81
N ALA A 141 5.89 -9.64 8.53
CA ALA A 141 7.17 -9.20 8.00
C ALA A 141 7.15 -7.74 7.48
N LYS A 142 5.98 -7.18 7.22
CA LYS A 142 5.78 -5.87 6.60
C LYS A 142 6.47 -4.71 7.33
N ASP A 143 6.25 -4.62 8.63
CA ASP A 143 6.67 -3.44 9.41
C ASP A 143 8.15 -3.46 9.82
N LEU A 144 8.85 -4.55 9.55
CA LEU A 144 10.22 -4.74 10.01
C LEU A 144 11.24 -3.89 9.26
N ASN A 145 10.92 -3.47 8.06
CA ASN A 145 11.89 -2.76 7.24
C ASN A 145 11.27 -1.81 6.21
N LEU A 146 10.43 -0.89 6.71
CA LEU A 146 9.77 0.11 5.87
C LEU A 146 10.77 0.89 5.01
N SER A 147 11.94 1.23 5.55
CA SER A 147 13.01 1.91 4.80
C SER A 147 13.45 1.13 3.56
N THR A 148 13.72 -0.18 3.70
CA THR A 148 14.14 -1.01 2.57
C THR A 148 13.02 -1.18 1.54
N GLY A 149 11.78 -1.36 1.96
CA GLY A 149 10.66 -1.46 1.04
C GLY A 149 10.41 -0.17 0.25
N LEU A 150 10.55 1.00 0.89
CA LEU A 150 10.45 2.29 0.19
C LEU A 150 11.60 2.49 -0.80
N LEU A 151 12.80 2.04 -0.48
CA LEU A 151 13.94 2.09 -1.41
C LEU A 151 13.74 1.13 -2.58
N GLU A 152 13.26 -0.09 -2.35
CA GLU A 152 12.89 -1.04 -3.41
C GLU A 152 11.84 -0.43 -4.35
N LEU A 153 10.79 0.19 -3.80
CA LEU A 153 9.76 0.88 -4.58
C LEU A 153 10.35 1.99 -5.43
N LYS A 154 11.18 2.86 -4.84
CA LYS A 154 11.88 3.95 -5.54
C LYS A 154 12.74 3.45 -6.69
N GLU A 155 13.61 2.46 -6.42
CA GLU A 155 14.53 1.92 -7.43
C GLU A 155 13.77 1.32 -8.61
N ARG A 156 12.70 0.58 -8.34
CA ARG A 156 11.84 -0.01 -9.34
C ARG A 156 11.11 1.05 -10.16
N ALA A 157 10.54 2.07 -9.51
CA ALA A 157 9.86 3.18 -10.17
C ALA A 157 10.80 3.92 -11.13
N ILE A 158 12.01 4.27 -10.69
CA ILE A 158 13.03 4.93 -11.53
C ILE A 158 13.39 4.04 -12.74
N LYS A 159 13.61 2.74 -12.52
CA LYS A 159 13.94 1.78 -13.58
C LYS A 159 12.82 1.64 -14.61
N GLU A 160 11.58 1.79 -14.20
CA GLU A 160 10.39 1.69 -15.04
C GLU A 160 9.94 3.04 -15.61
N ASN A 161 10.68 4.12 -15.40
CA ASN A 161 10.34 5.50 -15.79
C ASN A 161 9.02 6.00 -15.20
N VAL A 162 8.67 5.59 -13.98
CA VAL A 162 7.64 6.18 -13.15
C VAL A 162 8.28 7.27 -12.30
N SER A 163 7.79 8.52 -12.43
CA SER A 163 8.40 9.68 -11.77
C SER A 163 7.72 10.10 -10.47
N TYR A 164 6.50 9.60 -10.22
CA TYR A 164 5.69 9.98 -9.06
C TYR A 164 4.83 8.81 -8.60
N ILE A 165 4.75 8.60 -7.29
CA ILE A 165 3.84 7.60 -6.69
C ILE A 165 3.16 8.21 -5.46
N GLU A 166 1.84 7.95 -5.31
CA GLU A 166 1.10 8.11 -4.05
C GLU A 166 0.80 6.75 -3.46
N THR A 167 1.56 6.36 -2.43
CA THR A 167 1.42 5.02 -1.83
C THR A 167 0.62 5.05 -0.53
N MET A 168 -0.21 4.02 -0.32
CA MET A 168 -1.12 3.94 0.82
C MET A 168 -0.51 3.19 1.99
N PHE A 169 -0.71 3.77 3.19
CA PHE A 169 -0.46 3.13 4.47
C PHE A 169 -1.71 3.09 5.33
N LEU A 170 -1.93 1.98 6.01
CA LEU A 170 -2.98 1.86 7.00
C LEU A 170 -2.62 2.67 8.26
N LEU A 171 -3.51 3.55 8.67
CA LEU A 171 -3.39 4.32 9.90
C LEU A 171 -4.64 4.10 10.76
N PHE A 172 -4.45 3.57 11.96
CA PHE A 172 -5.52 3.20 12.87
C PHE A 172 -5.47 4.01 14.16
N PHE A 173 -6.62 4.44 14.65
CA PHE A 173 -6.74 4.98 15.99
C PHE A 173 -6.58 3.87 17.05
N LYS A 174 -5.75 4.10 18.09
CA LYS A 174 -5.32 3.05 19.03
C LYS A 174 -5.97 3.13 20.41
N ASP A 175 -6.41 4.33 20.84
CA ASP A 175 -6.74 4.61 22.23
C ASP A 175 -8.26 4.67 22.50
N GLY A 176 -9.04 3.86 21.76
CA GLY A 176 -10.50 3.77 21.91
C GLY A 176 -10.92 2.90 23.09
N ASP A 177 -11.74 3.45 24.01
CA ASP A 177 -12.40 2.66 25.05
C ASP A 177 -13.44 1.70 24.42
N ALA A 178 -13.33 0.40 24.67
CA ALA A 178 -14.16 -0.61 24.05
C ALA A 178 -15.67 -0.43 24.31
N LYS A 179 -16.07 -0.02 25.56
CA LYS A 179 -17.48 0.19 25.90
C LYS A 179 -18.04 1.41 25.17
N LYS A 180 -17.23 2.49 25.10
CA LYS A 180 -17.63 3.71 24.38
C LYS A 180 -17.77 3.44 22.88
N MET A 181 -16.84 2.70 22.29
CA MET A 181 -16.89 2.29 20.88
C MET A 181 -18.13 1.43 20.59
N GLN A 182 -18.45 0.49 21.46
CA GLN A 182 -19.68 -0.31 21.34
C GLN A 182 -20.95 0.55 21.41
N ALA A 183 -21.00 1.53 22.29
CA ALA A 183 -22.15 2.44 22.40
C ALA A 183 -22.30 3.30 21.13
N PHE A 184 -21.21 3.82 20.58
CA PHE A 184 -21.25 4.53 19.30
C PHE A 184 -21.70 3.63 18.15
N ASN A 185 -21.19 2.41 18.05
CA ASN A 185 -21.61 1.45 17.01
C ASN A 185 -23.12 1.19 17.06
N GLN A 186 -23.69 1.02 18.25
CA GLN A 186 -25.14 0.81 18.40
C GLN A 186 -25.95 2.01 17.89
N ARG A 187 -25.54 3.22 18.24
CA ARG A 187 -26.19 4.47 17.80
C ARG A 187 -26.08 4.65 16.29
N LEU A 188 -24.89 4.43 15.71
CA LEU A 188 -24.66 4.50 14.26
C LEU A 188 -25.54 3.51 13.49
N LYS A 189 -25.63 2.26 13.95
CA LYS A 189 -26.50 1.24 13.34
C LYS A 189 -27.98 1.62 13.36
N ASN A 190 -28.47 2.17 14.48
CA ASN A 190 -29.85 2.64 14.60
C ASN A 190 -30.13 3.82 13.66
N THR A 191 -29.17 4.72 13.50
CA THR A 191 -29.26 5.88 12.63
C THR A 191 -29.24 5.45 11.14
N GLN A 192 -28.38 4.50 10.81
CA GLN A 192 -28.31 3.93 9.45
C GLN A 192 -29.63 3.28 9.02
N GLN A 193 -30.29 2.52 9.90
CA GLN A 193 -31.59 1.91 9.59
C GLN A 193 -32.65 2.93 9.22
N LYS A 194 -32.60 4.12 9.84
CA LYS A 194 -33.55 5.21 9.60
C LYS A 194 -33.06 6.18 8.51
N LYS A 195 -31.82 6.09 8.09
CA LYS A 195 -31.13 7.05 7.23
C LYS A 195 -31.25 8.51 7.71
N ASP A 196 -31.19 8.69 9.03
CA ASP A 196 -31.33 9.97 9.70
C ASP A 196 -29.99 10.73 9.71
N GLU A 197 -29.81 11.60 8.72
CA GLU A 197 -28.57 12.37 8.53
C GLU A 197 -28.34 13.41 9.65
N GLN A 198 -29.39 13.98 10.23
CA GLN A 198 -29.25 14.97 11.29
C GLN A 198 -28.75 14.32 12.59
N THR A 199 -29.34 13.19 12.98
CA THR A 199 -28.85 12.40 14.12
C THR A 199 -27.46 11.86 13.88
N LEU A 200 -27.16 11.41 12.63
CA LEU A 200 -25.81 10.96 12.26
C LEU A 200 -24.78 12.06 12.50
N LYS A 201 -25.04 13.27 11.99
CA LYS A 201 -24.12 14.40 12.19
C LYS A 201 -23.83 14.65 13.67
N THR A 202 -24.87 14.67 14.51
CA THR A 202 -24.70 14.84 15.96
C THR A 202 -23.82 13.77 16.58
N ILE A 203 -24.00 12.50 16.16
CA ILE A 203 -23.16 11.38 16.66
C ILE A 203 -21.72 11.55 16.20
N LEU A 204 -21.48 11.92 14.93
CA LEU A 204 -20.13 12.12 14.41
C LEU A 204 -19.42 13.29 15.09
N ASP A 205 -20.11 14.39 15.39
CA ASP A 205 -19.59 15.53 16.16
C ASP A 205 -19.15 15.11 17.58
N GLU A 206 -19.98 14.30 18.27
CA GLU A 206 -19.64 13.74 19.59
C GLU A 206 -18.43 12.79 19.50
N MET A 207 -18.37 11.95 18.48
CA MET A 207 -17.27 11.04 18.26
C MET A 207 -15.97 11.77 17.93
N TYR A 208 -16.02 12.81 17.10
CA TYR A 208 -14.87 13.66 16.80
C TYR A 208 -14.30 14.31 18.07
N ALA A 209 -15.17 14.87 18.93
CA ALA A 209 -14.76 15.41 20.21
C ALA A 209 -14.12 14.34 21.11
N TYR A 210 -14.70 13.13 21.13
CA TYR A 210 -14.17 12.00 21.88
C TYR A 210 -12.77 11.60 21.40
N PHE A 211 -12.55 11.42 20.10
CA PHE A 211 -11.26 11.00 19.56
C PHE A 211 -10.17 12.04 19.80
N ASN A 212 -10.50 13.33 19.65
CA ASN A 212 -9.55 14.41 19.95
C ASN A 212 -9.17 14.43 21.45
N ALA A 213 -10.13 14.28 22.36
CA ALA A 213 -9.86 14.20 23.78
C ALA A 213 -9.03 12.96 24.18
N ASN A 214 -9.06 11.89 23.35
CA ASN A 214 -8.33 10.64 23.57
C ASN A 214 -7.10 10.51 22.67
N GLY A 215 -6.51 11.61 22.24
CA GLY A 215 -5.17 11.64 21.69
C GLY A 215 -5.06 11.49 20.17
N ALA A 216 -6.13 11.60 19.39
CA ALA A 216 -6.07 11.49 17.93
C ALA A 216 -5.07 12.46 17.29
N GLN A 217 -5.05 13.73 17.73
CA GLN A 217 -4.10 14.73 17.26
C GLN A 217 -2.64 14.33 17.53
N LYS A 218 -2.36 13.86 18.75
CA LYS A 218 -1.02 13.41 19.14
C LYS A 218 -0.56 12.18 18.34
N GLN A 219 -1.50 11.27 18.07
CA GLN A 219 -1.20 10.08 17.26
C GLN A 219 -0.91 10.44 15.81
N ALA A 220 -1.69 11.33 15.21
CA ALA A 220 -1.47 11.84 13.86
C ALA A 220 -0.11 12.55 13.74
N GLN A 221 0.22 13.42 14.70
CA GLN A 221 1.52 14.11 14.73
C GLN A 221 2.68 13.12 14.81
N LYS A 222 2.62 12.17 15.75
CA LYS A 222 3.69 11.15 15.88
C LYS A 222 3.87 10.33 14.60
N TYR A 223 2.79 9.94 13.96
CA TYR A 223 2.84 9.22 12.69
C TYR A 223 3.53 10.06 11.61
N ASN A 224 3.18 11.34 11.48
CA ASN A 224 3.79 12.25 10.51
C ASN A 224 5.30 12.46 10.78
N GLU A 225 5.70 12.59 12.05
CA GLU A 225 7.10 12.72 12.44
C GLU A 225 7.90 11.45 12.05
N ASP A 226 7.36 10.26 12.34
CA ASP A 226 8.00 8.99 11.99
C ASP A 226 8.09 8.82 10.47
N LEU A 227 7.04 9.16 9.74
CA LEU A 227 7.01 9.11 8.28
C LEU A 227 8.03 10.08 7.65
N GLN A 228 8.05 11.33 8.12
CA GLN A 228 8.99 12.35 7.67
C GLN A 228 10.44 11.91 7.92
N ARG A 229 10.72 11.36 9.11
CA ARG A 229 12.05 10.85 9.46
C ARG A 229 12.48 9.73 8.53
N ILE A 230 11.63 8.74 8.26
CA ILE A 230 11.93 7.63 7.36
C ILE A 230 12.14 8.15 5.93
N HIS A 231 11.25 9.01 5.45
CA HIS A 231 11.31 9.58 4.11
C HIS A 231 12.64 10.34 3.87
N THR A 232 12.99 11.22 4.81
CA THR A 232 14.18 12.07 4.70
C THR A 232 15.48 11.28 4.89
N SER A 233 15.55 10.40 5.91
CA SER A 233 16.76 9.63 6.19
C SER A 233 17.15 8.67 5.06
N ASN A 234 16.20 8.27 4.23
CA ASN A 234 16.43 7.41 3.07
C ASN A 234 16.51 8.18 1.74
N ALA A 235 16.48 9.51 1.78
CA ALA A 235 16.50 10.37 0.58
C ALA A 235 15.52 9.85 -0.49
N ILE A 236 14.25 9.62 -0.09
CA ILE A 236 13.26 8.99 -0.97
C ILE A 236 13.03 9.85 -2.21
N ASP A 237 12.79 11.15 -2.04
CA ASP A 237 12.66 12.07 -3.18
C ASP A 237 14.03 12.37 -3.79
N ASN A 238 14.08 12.48 -5.13
CA ASN A 238 15.24 12.99 -5.88
C ASN A 238 14.77 13.62 -7.20
N GLU A 239 15.70 14.04 -8.05
CA GLU A 239 15.39 14.67 -9.35
C GLU A 239 14.57 13.78 -10.32
N LYS A 240 14.58 12.46 -10.13
CA LYS A 240 13.90 11.50 -11.01
C LYS A 240 12.61 10.94 -10.43
N PHE A 241 12.41 11.04 -9.13
CA PHE A 241 11.32 10.38 -8.44
C PHE A 241 10.85 11.16 -7.21
N THR A 242 9.52 11.25 -7.07
CA THR A 242 8.84 11.84 -5.92
C THR A 242 7.83 10.86 -5.35
N LEU A 243 7.85 10.67 -4.04
CA LEU A 243 6.89 9.83 -3.33
C LEU A 243 6.04 10.67 -2.39
N ARG A 244 4.72 10.44 -2.43
CA ARG A 244 3.77 10.95 -1.45
C ARG A 244 2.99 9.79 -0.86
N TYR A 245 2.28 10.08 0.21
CA TYR A 245 1.57 9.05 0.96
C TYR A 245 0.07 9.37 0.99
N GLN A 246 -0.74 8.33 0.98
CA GLN A 246 -2.15 8.41 1.32
C GLN A 246 -2.37 7.60 2.58
N ASN A 247 -3.11 8.16 3.53
CA ASN A 247 -3.58 7.38 4.66
C ASN A 247 -4.74 6.49 4.21
N ALA A 248 -4.80 5.27 4.70
CA ALA A 248 -5.86 4.35 4.39
C ALA A 248 -6.51 3.79 5.64
N ILE A 249 -7.82 3.62 5.58
CA ILE A 249 -8.62 2.96 6.61
C ILE A 249 -9.18 1.65 6.09
N LEU A 250 -9.44 0.70 7.00
CA LEU A 250 -9.99 -0.61 6.63
C LEU A 250 -11.50 -0.63 6.79
N ARG A 251 -12.24 -0.77 5.67
CA ARG A 251 -13.73 -0.79 5.67
C ARG A 251 -14.35 -1.99 6.38
N LEU A 252 -13.57 -3.01 6.69
CA LEU A 252 -14.04 -4.23 7.34
C LEU A 252 -14.20 -4.10 8.86
N LYS A 253 -13.82 -2.99 9.44
CA LYS A 253 -13.99 -2.69 10.87
C LYS A 253 -15.41 -2.26 11.20
N GLN A 254 -15.73 -2.21 12.51
CA GLN A 254 -16.99 -1.64 12.96
C GLN A 254 -17.06 -0.13 12.67
N PRO A 255 -18.23 0.45 12.38
CA PRO A 255 -18.36 1.85 11.95
C PRO A 255 -17.69 2.89 12.85
N ALA A 256 -17.75 2.71 14.17
CA ALA A 256 -17.12 3.65 15.11
C ALA A 256 -15.57 3.60 15.00
N GLU A 257 -15.00 2.43 14.76
CA GLU A 257 -13.55 2.28 14.51
C GLU A 257 -13.15 2.92 13.19
N VAL A 258 -13.95 2.69 12.13
CA VAL A 258 -13.76 3.33 10.83
C VAL A 258 -13.73 4.86 10.97
N PHE A 259 -14.66 5.45 11.74
CA PHE A 259 -14.67 6.89 11.93
C PHE A 259 -13.48 7.38 12.79
N GLY A 260 -13.07 6.64 13.81
CA GLY A 260 -11.87 6.96 14.58
C GLY A 260 -10.59 6.95 13.73
N ASP A 261 -10.46 5.96 12.87
CA ASP A 261 -9.37 5.87 11.89
C ASP A 261 -9.41 7.05 10.90
N LEU A 262 -10.59 7.42 10.38
CA LEU A 262 -10.77 8.59 9.53
C LEU A 262 -10.30 9.88 10.20
N VAL A 263 -10.68 10.10 11.46
CA VAL A 263 -10.28 11.30 12.21
C VAL A 263 -8.76 11.41 12.28
N VAL A 264 -8.05 10.35 12.64
CA VAL A 264 -6.58 10.35 12.69
C VAL A 264 -5.98 10.54 11.30
N CYS A 265 -6.54 9.92 10.28
CA CYS A 265 -6.07 10.04 8.90
C CYS A 265 -6.20 11.48 8.38
N TYR A 266 -7.33 12.15 8.59
CA TYR A 266 -7.52 13.54 8.19
C TYR A 266 -6.65 14.51 8.98
N LEU A 267 -6.47 14.30 10.29
CA LEU A 267 -5.56 15.12 11.11
C LEU A 267 -4.10 14.98 10.62
N SER A 268 -3.71 13.79 10.19
CA SER A 268 -2.41 13.54 9.59
C SER A 268 -2.26 14.26 8.24
N ASP A 269 -3.25 14.11 7.35
CA ASP A 269 -3.27 14.76 6.02
C ASP A 269 -3.16 16.29 6.14
N GLN A 270 -3.94 16.91 7.03
CA GLN A 270 -3.94 18.36 7.24
C GLN A 270 -2.63 18.91 7.80
N SER A 271 -1.81 18.08 8.44
CA SER A 271 -0.61 18.51 9.17
C SER A 271 0.71 18.02 8.55
N SER A 272 0.69 17.31 7.42
CA SER A 272 1.89 16.78 6.77
C SER A 272 1.96 17.16 5.30
N PRO A 273 3.09 17.70 4.82
CA PRO A 273 3.30 17.96 3.39
C PRO A 273 3.58 16.68 2.58
N LEU A 274 3.77 15.55 3.24
CA LEU A 274 4.02 14.26 2.60
C LEU A 274 2.75 13.46 2.38
N VAL A 275 1.67 13.74 3.12
CA VAL A 275 0.39 13.02 3.03
C VAL A 275 -0.56 13.84 2.15
N ASN A 276 -1.10 13.22 1.11
CA ASN A 276 -1.91 13.89 0.08
C ASN A 276 -3.35 13.39 0.03
N GLY A 277 -3.78 12.58 0.97
CA GLY A 277 -5.16 12.10 0.95
C GLY A 277 -5.46 10.97 1.92
N VAL A 278 -6.74 10.65 1.98
CA VAL A 278 -7.30 9.57 2.80
C VAL A 278 -8.12 8.65 1.92
N ASN A 279 -7.84 7.35 1.99
CA ASN A 279 -8.52 6.33 1.21
C ASN A 279 -9.18 5.26 2.09
N ILE A 280 -10.15 4.52 1.53
CA ILE A 280 -10.79 3.39 2.19
C ILE A 280 -10.47 2.11 1.41
N VAL A 281 -9.89 1.13 2.11
CA VAL A 281 -9.42 -0.11 1.49
C VAL A 281 -10.09 -1.35 2.09
N GLY A 282 -9.86 -2.50 1.49
CA GLY A 282 -10.44 -3.78 1.85
C GLY A 282 -11.50 -4.25 0.86
N GLN A 283 -11.94 -5.48 1.02
CA GLN A 283 -12.91 -6.14 0.12
C GLN A 283 -14.24 -5.39 0.09
N GLU A 284 -14.69 -5.00 -1.10
CA GLU A 284 -15.92 -4.20 -1.28
C GLU A 284 -17.18 -5.04 -1.26
N ASP A 285 -17.08 -6.28 -1.68
CA ASP A 285 -18.16 -7.27 -1.80
C ASP A 285 -18.50 -7.98 -0.49
N ARG A 286 -17.70 -7.80 0.57
CA ARG A 286 -18.00 -8.42 1.87
C ARG A 286 -19.26 -7.83 2.50
N GLU A 287 -20.01 -8.68 3.19
CA GLU A 287 -21.28 -8.30 3.84
C GLU A 287 -21.13 -7.03 4.70
N VAL A 288 -20.06 -6.92 5.49
CA VAL A 288 -19.78 -5.72 6.32
C VAL A 288 -19.62 -4.48 5.45
N SER A 289 -18.84 -4.57 4.37
CA SER A 289 -18.58 -3.46 3.46
C SER A 289 -19.87 -2.96 2.79
N MET A 290 -20.68 -3.89 2.30
CA MET A 290 -21.95 -3.58 1.65
C MET A 290 -22.96 -3.01 2.64
N LYS A 291 -23.07 -3.62 3.82
CA LYS A 291 -24.01 -3.21 4.88
C LYS A 291 -23.74 -1.81 5.38
N ASP A 292 -22.48 -1.47 5.65
CA ASP A 292 -22.10 -0.21 6.28
C ASP A 292 -21.69 0.88 5.24
N TYR A 293 -21.87 0.61 3.93
CA TYR A 293 -21.52 1.52 2.85
C TYR A 293 -22.11 2.93 3.02
N TRP A 294 -23.40 3.01 3.40
CA TRP A 294 -24.05 4.31 3.60
C TRP A 294 -23.37 5.12 4.71
N LEU A 295 -23.02 4.49 5.85
CA LEU A 295 -22.28 5.14 6.94
C LEU A 295 -20.90 5.60 6.47
N HIS A 296 -20.14 4.72 5.81
CA HIS A 296 -18.81 5.02 5.33
C HIS A 296 -18.81 6.25 4.42
N MET A 297 -19.72 6.31 3.46
CA MET A 297 -19.82 7.46 2.53
C MET A 297 -20.26 8.75 3.20
N ARG A 298 -21.02 8.70 4.30
CA ARG A 298 -21.39 9.87 5.08
C ARG A 298 -20.28 10.33 6.03
N MET A 299 -19.47 9.41 6.54
CA MET A 299 -18.32 9.72 7.37
C MET A 299 -17.20 10.43 6.58
N TYR A 300 -17.08 10.14 5.28
CA TYR A 300 -16.14 10.81 4.38
C TYR A 300 -16.57 12.22 4.01
N LYS A 301 -17.85 12.52 4.01
CA LYS A 301 -18.42 13.83 3.64
C LYS A 301 -18.32 14.84 4.79
#